data_9450056d431610cb1d843a718b10454f
#
_entry.id   9450056d431610cb1d843a718b10454f
#
_cell.length_a   1.000
_cell.length_b   1.000
_cell.length_c   1.000
_cell.angle_alpha   90.00
_cell.angle_beta   90.00
_cell.angle_gamma   90.00
#
_symmetry.space_group_name_H-M   'P 1'
#
loop_
_entity.id
_entity.type
_entity.pdbx_description
1 polymer ?
#
loop_
_entity_poly.entity_id
_entity_poly.type
_entity_poly.pdbx_seq_one_letter_code
_entity_poly.pdbx_strand_id
1 'polypeptide(L)'
;MIKMKKFILILIILCSCCGEDNRFYAISKDIVNNERDYYIFDSIAGHIHKSNARRDYVWPEHKDGKVIFKTNNLGFRSDVDTNIDKQGRIRILVTGDSHIDGVINNSESCCTILQNMLNQASYGKLYEVINSGTGYYFSRNYLGVIEKYLYLAPDVYIVILYGGNEFLKTCSLIGCRRSDNPGYYAKLQEVRSFNPGGVAQSLNQIYYFKNVPESMEISVKSATDDIYAIKQICELNHITLIVLLLPSKIEIEWSTDELSLNKSKELLQLTDADLEINLQLLNKLASWLNNQQISYLNLFDYMKGKDHKLFWNKDHHLNDYGHKVIAETLFATYKDKIFQRGEARVANGNNE
;
A
#
# COMPACT_ATOMS: atom_id res chain seq x y z
N MET A 1 33.00 1.67 -29.57
CA MET A 1 33.48 1.91 -28.19
C MET A 1 32.28 2.05 -27.29
N ILE A 2 31.92 0.99 -26.60
CA ILE A 2 30.75 0.94 -25.73
C ILE A 2 31.14 1.62 -24.43
N LYS A 3 30.53 2.77 -24.14
CA LYS A 3 30.68 3.46 -22.84
C LYS A 3 29.97 2.64 -21.78
N MET A 4 30.72 1.91 -20.97
CA MET A 4 30.24 1.32 -19.71
C MET A 4 29.80 2.44 -18.79
N LYS A 5 28.49 2.58 -18.58
CA LYS A 5 27.94 3.37 -17.48
C LYS A 5 28.40 2.73 -16.17
N LYS A 6 29.13 3.47 -15.37
CA LYS A 6 29.58 3.07 -14.04
C LYS A 6 28.35 2.81 -13.16
N PHE A 7 28.07 1.54 -12.87
CA PHE A 7 27.22 1.17 -11.75
C PHE A 7 27.99 1.53 -10.46
N ILE A 8 27.61 2.61 -9.82
CA ILE A 8 28.04 2.89 -8.46
C ILE A 8 27.20 1.99 -7.56
N LEU A 9 27.78 0.87 -7.19
CA LEU A 9 27.28 -0.02 -6.15
C LEU A 9 27.46 0.74 -4.83
N ILE A 10 26.38 1.33 -4.29
CA ILE A 10 26.41 1.89 -2.94
C ILE A 10 26.41 0.69 -2.00
N LEU A 11 27.57 0.45 -1.42
CA LEU A 11 27.77 -0.51 -0.33
C LEU A 11 27.06 0.08 0.89
N ILE A 12 25.75 -0.21 1.06
CA ILE A 12 25.00 0.15 2.26
C ILE A 12 25.56 -0.68 3.41
N ILE A 13 25.95 -0.01 4.44
CA ILE A 13 26.60 -0.51 5.65
C ILE A 13 25.81 -1.69 6.23
N LEU A 14 26.33 -2.90 5.99
CA LEU A 14 25.83 -4.15 6.51
C LEU A 14 26.32 -4.31 7.94
N CYS A 15 25.53 -3.95 8.95
CA CYS A 15 25.83 -4.37 10.33
C CYS A 15 24.65 -4.58 11.29
N SER A 16 23.40 -4.36 10.91
CA SER A 16 22.26 -4.77 11.74
C SER A 16 21.19 -5.62 11.02
N CYS A 17 21.35 -5.81 9.71
CA CYS A 17 20.28 -6.30 8.83
C CYS A 17 20.05 -7.82 8.82
N CYS A 18 20.98 -8.66 9.26
CA CYS A 18 20.83 -10.11 9.12
C CYS A 18 19.60 -10.70 9.84
N GLY A 19 19.17 -10.10 10.93
CA GLY A 19 18.02 -10.58 11.69
C GLY A 19 16.66 -10.16 11.09
N GLU A 20 16.60 -8.95 10.55
CA GLU A 20 15.40 -8.39 9.93
C GLU A 20 15.13 -9.01 8.56
N ASP A 21 16.15 -9.14 7.73
CA ASP A 21 16.04 -9.79 6.42
C ASP A 21 15.59 -11.25 6.57
N ASN A 22 16.12 -11.99 7.55
CA ASN A 22 15.69 -13.35 7.81
C ASN A 22 14.21 -13.42 8.23
N ARG A 23 13.73 -12.48 9.05
CA ARG A 23 12.31 -12.39 9.44
C ARG A 23 11.43 -11.98 8.27
N PHE A 24 11.87 -11.02 7.45
CA PHE A 24 11.15 -10.61 6.24
C PHE A 24 10.93 -11.78 5.30
N TYR A 25 11.98 -12.56 5.04
CA TYR A 25 11.88 -13.74 4.18
C TYR A 25 11.04 -14.86 4.80
N ALA A 26 11.10 -15.05 6.11
CA ALA A 26 10.27 -16.03 6.81
C ALA A 26 8.77 -15.67 6.71
N ILE A 27 8.42 -14.41 6.97
CA ILE A 27 7.05 -13.89 6.83
C ILE A 27 6.56 -14.08 5.38
N SER A 28 7.39 -13.69 4.40
CA SER A 28 7.02 -13.79 2.98
C SER A 28 6.84 -15.24 2.52
N LYS A 29 7.68 -16.15 2.97
CA LYS A 29 7.55 -17.59 2.67
C LYS A 29 6.29 -18.19 3.30
N ASP A 30 5.94 -17.77 4.52
CA ASP A 30 4.71 -18.21 5.17
C ASP A 30 3.46 -17.76 4.40
N ILE A 31 3.43 -16.49 3.96
CA ILE A 31 2.36 -15.95 3.11
C ILE A 31 2.24 -16.77 1.82
N VAL A 32 3.35 -17.01 1.12
CA VAL A 32 3.37 -17.80 -0.13
C VAL A 32 2.91 -19.24 0.13
N ASN A 33 3.29 -19.85 1.24
CA ASN A 33 2.86 -21.19 1.59
C ASN A 33 1.35 -21.31 1.81
N ASN A 34 0.72 -20.27 2.35
CA ASN A 34 -0.71 -20.21 2.60
C ASN A 34 -1.52 -19.81 1.35
N GLU A 35 -0.92 -19.09 0.39
CA GLU A 35 -1.58 -18.55 -0.82
C GLU A 35 -0.85 -18.96 -2.10
N ARG A 36 -0.41 -20.23 -2.18
CA ARG A 36 0.44 -20.78 -3.27
C ARG A 36 -0.15 -20.62 -4.67
N ASP A 37 -1.45 -20.56 -4.79
CA ASP A 37 -2.09 -20.41 -6.10
C ASP A 37 -1.93 -19.01 -6.68
N TYR A 38 -1.65 -18.03 -5.82
CA TYR A 38 -1.69 -16.63 -6.18
C TYR A 38 -0.34 -15.90 -6.04
N TYR A 39 0.45 -16.23 -5.01
CA TYR A 39 1.76 -15.62 -4.78
C TYR A 39 2.92 -16.54 -5.09
N ILE A 40 4.07 -15.91 -5.40
CA ILE A 40 5.39 -16.54 -5.44
C ILE A 40 6.35 -15.75 -4.55
N PHE A 41 7.33 -16.46 -3.98
CA PHE A 41 8.39 -15.83 -3.20
C PHE A 41 9.30 -15.01 -4.12
N ASP A 42 9.70 -13.85 -3.65
CA ASP A 42 10.63 -12.96 -4.31
C ASP A 42 11.69 -12.46 -3.31
N SER A 43 12.96 -12.54 -3.66
CA SER A 43 14.08 -12.18 -2.76
C SER A 43 14.24 -10.68 -2.55
N ILE A 44 13.57 -9.84 -3.34
CA ILE A 44 13.64 -8.38 -3.25
C ILE A 44 12.37 -7.83 -2.60
N ALA A 45 11.21 -8.10 -3.21
CA ALA A 45 9.93 -7.62 -2.73
C ALA A 45 9.26 -8.54 -1.67
N GLY A 46 9.89 -9.67 -1.29
CA GLY A 46 9.38 -10.67 -0.36
C GLY A 46 8.44 -11.68 -1.03
N HIS A 47 7.35 -11.22 -1.59
CA HIS A 47 6.45 -12.01 -2.43
C HIS A 47 5.78 -11.11 -3.46
N ILE A 48 5.37 -11.69 -4.57
CA ILE A 48 4.67 -11.02 -5.67
C ILE A 48 3.56 -11.93 -6.19
N HIS A 49 2.63 -11.37 -6.94
CA HIS A 49 1.65 -12.19 -7.66
C HIS A 49 2.31 -13.03 -8.76
N LYS A 50 1.72 -14.19 -9.01
CA LYS A 50 2.03 -14.97 -10.22
C LYS A 50 1.61 -14.20 -11.46
N SER A 51 2.38 -14.35 -12.53
CA SER A 51 2.02 -13.85 -13.86
C SER A 51 0.81 -14.60 -14.41
N ASN A 52 -0.10 -13.87 -15.09
CA ASN A 52 -1.28 -14.42 -15.74
C ASN A 52 -2.19 -15.25 -14.80
N ALA A 53 -2.18 -14.92 -13.50
CA ALA A 53 -3.05 -15.54 -12.53
C ALA A 53 -4.49 -15.01 -12.66
N ARG A 54 -5.45 -15.89 -12.37
CA ARG A 54 -6.86 -15.54 -12.29
C ARG A 54 -7.49 -16.24 -11.09
N ARG A 55 -8.30 -15.49 -10.33
CA ARG A 55 -9.08 -16.01 -9.22
C ARG A 55 -10.43 -15.32 -9.18
N ASP A 56 -11.50 -16.09 -9.19
CA ASP A 56 -12.87 -15.59 -9.16
C ASP A 56 -13.40 -15.75 -7.73
N TYR A 57 -13.87 -14.65 -7.13
CA TYR A 57 -14.45 -14.64 -5.79
C TYR A 57 -15.94 -14.35 -5.86
N VAL A 58 -16.75 -15.12 -5.15
CA VAL A 58 -18.14 -14.74 -4.87
C VAL A 58 -18.11 -13.57 -3.89
N TRP A 59 -18.61 -12.43 -4.32
CA TRP A 59 -18.64 -11.20 -3.52
C TRP A 59 -20.02 -10.56 -3.58
N PRO A 60 -20.94 -10.94 -2.67
CA PRO A 60 -22.34 -10.52 -2.75
C PRO A 60 -22.56 -9.01 -2.63
N GLU A 61 -21.61 -8.27 -2.06
CA GLU A 61 -21.70 -6.81 -1.94
C GLU A 61 -21.29 -6.09 -3.24
N HIS A 62 -20.59 -6.77 -4.14
CA HIS A 62 -20.27 -6.22 -5.45
C HIS A 62 -21.50 -6.27 -6.37
N LYS A 63 -21.68 -5.25 -7.20
CA LYS A 63 -22.84 -5.13 -8.14
C LYS A 63 -23.06 -6.36 -9.01
N ASP A 64 -21.99 -7.07 -9.37
CA ASP A 64 -22.03 -8.28 -10.20
C ASP A 64 -22.06 -9.58 -9.35
N GLY A 65 -22.15 -9.48 -8.03
CA GLY A 65 -22.12 -10.59 -7.09
C GLY A 65 -20.77 -11.34 -7.02
N LYS A 66 -19.76 -10.86 -7.71
CA LYS A 66 -18.42 -11.46 -7.80
C LYS A 66 -17.35 -10.43 -8.10
N VAL A 67 -16.12 -10.76 -7.76
CA VAL A 67 -14.90 -10.02 -8.10
C VAL A 67 -13.93 -10.95 -8.79
N ILE A 68 -13.30 -10.49 -9.86
CA ILE A 68 -12.31 -11.23 -10.63
C ILE A 68 -10.94 -10.64 -10.38
N PHE A 69 -10.11 -11.38 -9.69
CA PHE A 69 -8.69 -11.11 -9.57
C PHE A 69 -7.97 -11.58 -10.82
N LYS A 70 -7.24 -10.69 -11.47
CA LYS A 70 -6.48 -11.03 -12.65
C LYS A 70 -5.15 -10.27 -12.65
N THR A 71 -4.08 -10.96 -12.98
CA THR A 71 -2.75 -10.39 -13.17
C THR A 71 -2.29 -10.56 -14.62
N ASN A 72 -1.42 -9.66 -15.06
CA ASN A 72 -0.84 -9.67 -16.39
C ASN A 72 0.45 -10.52 -16.48
N ASN A 73 1.17 -10.40 -17.59
CA ASN A 73 2.43 -11.09 -17.89
C ASN A 73 3.55 -10.86 -16.84
N LEU A 74 3.52 -9.76 -16.10
CA LEU A 74 4.50 -9.42 -15.07
C LEU A 74 3.98 -9.58 -13.64
N GLY A 75 2.73 -10.08 -13.47
CA GLY A 75 2.11 -10.25 -12.17
C GLY A 75 1.43 -9.00 -11.62
N PHE A 76 1.31 -7.92 -12.37
CA PHE A 76 0.58 -6.73 -11.94
C PHE A 76 -0.93 -6.90 -12.09
N ARG A 77 -1.70 -6.28 -11.20
CA ARG A 77 -3.17 -6.25 -11.29
C ARG A 77 -3.61 -5.43 -12.52
N SER A 78 -3.76 -6.12 -13.63
CA SER A 78 -4.13 -5.53 -14.93
C SER A 78 -4.78 -6.57 -15.85
N ASP A 79 -5.65 -6.10 -16.73
CA ASP A 79 -6.21 -6.89 -17.85
C ASP A 79 -5.34 -6.80 -19.12
N VAL A 80 -4.34 -5.90 -19.10
CA VAL A 80 -3.45 -5.64 -20.24
C VAL A 80 -2.01 -5.95 -19.82
N ASP A 81 -1.26 -6.55 -20.72
CA ASP A 81 0.16 -6.85 -20.53
C ASP A 81 1.00 -5.57 -20.43
N THR A 82 1.98 -5.57 -19.56
CA THR A 82 2.96 -4.49 -19.42
C THR A 82 4.15 -4.77 -20.35
N ASN A 83 4.45 -3.79 -21.22
CA ASN A 83 5.66 -3.83 -22.03
C ASN A 83 6.84 -3.27 -21.22
N ILE A 84 8.00 -3.93 -21.26
CA ILE A 84 9.23 -3.44 -20.62
C ILE A 84 9.63 -2.09 -21.21
N ASP A 85 9.66 -1.98 -22.53
CA ASP A 85 9.83 -0.70 -23.20
C ASP A 85 8.56 0.15 -23.04
N LYS A 86 8.71 1.30 -22.41
CA LYS A 86 7.57 2.19 -22.17
C LYS A 86 7.09 2.99 -23.38
N GLN A 87 7.79 2.89 -24.52
CA GLN A 87 7.35 3.44 -25.82
C GLN A 87 6.93 4.92 -25.73
N GLY A 88 7.67 5.73 -25.01
CA GLY A 88 7.38 7.16 -24.82
C GLY A 88 6.29 7.48 -23.81
N ARG A 89 5.62 6.47 -23.20
CA ARG A 89 4.62 6.70 -22.15
C ARG A 89 5.25 7.24 -20.87
N ILE A 90 4.46 7.99 -20.13
CA ILE A 90 4.79 8.35 -18.76
C ILE A 90 4.31 7.21 -17.86
N ARG A 91 5.22 6.56 -17.17
CA ARG A 91 4.92 5.38 -16.37
C ARG A 91 4.84 5.71 -14.89
N ILE A 92 3.72 5.38 -14.28
CA ILE A 92 3.43 5.55 -12.87
C ILE A 92 3.36 4.17 -12.24
N LEU A 93 4.28 3.85 -11.33
CA LEU A 93 4.24 2.62 -10.56
C LEU A 93 3.53 2.91 -9.23
N VAL A 94 2.43 2.22 -8.95
CA VAL A 94 1.66 2.36 -7.72
C VAL A 94 1.80 1.10 -6.89
N THR A 95 2.16 1.24 -5.63
CA THR A 95 2.21 0.13 -4.66
C THR A 95 1.35 0.42 -3.45
N GLY A 96 1.01 -0.62 -2.73
CA GLY A 96 0.26 -0.62 -1.49
C GLY A 96 0.00 -2.06 -1.06
N ASP A 97 -0.75 -2.23 0.01
CA ASP A 97 -1.13 -3.54 0.52
C ASP A 97 -2.41 -4.11 -0.16
N SER A 98 -3.12 -4.97 0.53
CA SER A 98 -4.38 -5.57 0.05
C SER A 98 -5.48 -4.56 -0.31
N HIS A 99 -5.41 -3.32 0.17
CA HIS A 99 -6.33 -2.26 -0.26
C HIS A 99 -6.07 -1.84 -1.70
N ILE A 100 -4.82 -1.85 -2.17
CA ILE A 100 -4.45 -1.46 -3.54
C ILE A 100 -4.43 -2.67 -4.48
N ASP A 101 -4.07 -3.85 -3.97
CA ASP A 101 -4.39 -5.12 -4.62
C ASP A 101 -5.89 -5.18 -4.95
N GLY A 102 -6.71 -4.78 -3.99
CA GLY A 102 -8.15 -4.50 -4.14
C GLY A 102 -9.03 -5.74 -4.20
N VAL A 103 -10.12 -5.74 -3.44
CA VAL A 103 -11.22 -6.71 -3.58
C VAL A 103 -12.24 -6.13 -4.56
N ILE A 104 -11.77 -5.88 -5.79
CA ILE A 104 -12.50 -5.25 -6.90
C ILE A 104 -11.98 -5.81 -8.24
N ASN A 105 -12.73 -5.57 -9.33
CA ASN A 105 -12.23 -5.83 -10.67
C ASN A 105 -11.13 -4.84 -11.07
N ASN A 106 -10.23 -5.23 -11.97
CA ASN A 106 -9.12 -4.35 -12.40
C ASN A 106 -9.60 -3.01 -12.96
N SER A 107 -10.72 -3.01 -13.69
CA SER A 107 -11.32 -1.78 -14.25
C SER A 107 -11.81 -0.78 -13.22
N GLU A 108 -12.04 -1.21 -11.98
CA GLU A 108 -12.56 -0.42 -10.87
C GLU A 108 -11.43 0.04 -9.93
N SER A 109 -10.19 -0.39 -10.18
CA SER A 109 -9.03 -0.01 -9.35
C SER A 109 -8.70 1.47 -9.48
N CYS A 110 -8.22 2.07 -8.40
CA CYS A 110 -7.76 3.46 -8.41
C CYS A 110 -6.68 3.70 -9.47
N CYS A 111 -5.87 2.69 -9.78
CA CYS A 111 -4.82 2.76 -10.80
C CYS A 111 -5.43 2.88 -12.20
N THR A 112 -6.41 2.05 -12.55
CA THR A 112 -7.08 2.10 -13.86
C THR A 112 -7.88 3.39 -14.01
N ILE A 113 -8.60 3.81 -12.96
CA ILE A 113 -9.36 5.07 -12.97
C ILE A 113 -8.42 6.26 -13.16
N LEU A 114 -7.30 6.33 -12.40
CA LEU A 114 -6.29 7.39 -12.54
C LEU A 114 -5.70 7.41 -13.95
N GLN A 115 -5.35 6.26 -14.52
CA GLN A 115 -4.84 6.17 -15.89
C GLN A 115 -5.83 6.77 -16.89
N ASN A 116 -7.10 6.42 -16.79
CA ASN A 116 -8.14 6.94 -17.66
C ASN A 116 -8.29 8.47 -17.53
N MET A 117 -8.29 8.99 -16.31
CA MET A 117 -8.38 10.44 -16.06
C MET A 117 -7.18 11.20 -16.63
N LEU A 118 -5.95 10.67 -16.44
CA LEU A 118 -4.73 11.28 -16.99
C LEU A 118 -4.75 11.25 -18.52
N ASN A 119 -5.12 10.15 -19.14
CA ASN A 119 -5.17 10.02 -20.60
C ASN A 119 -6.26 10.90 -21.24
N GLN A 120 -7.39 11.09 -20.56
CA GLN A 120 -8.44 12.00 -21.01
C GLN A 120 -8.03 13.47 -20.92
N ALA A 121 -7.26 13.83 -19.88
CA ALA A 121 -6.82 15.19 -19.66
C ALA A 121 -5.53 15.57 -20.43
N SER A 122 -4.79 14.58 -20.92
CA SER A 122 -3.52 14.78 -21.61
C SER A 122 -3.72 14.97 -23.11
N TYR A 123 -3.34 16.10 -23.64
CA TYR A 123 -3.37 16.41 -25.08
C TYR A 123 -2.32 15.57 -25.86
N GLY A 124 -2.61 14.26 -26.05
CA GLY A 124 -1.79 13.36 -26.86
C GLY A 124 -0.63 12.64 -26.17
N LYS A 125 -0.39 12.85 -24.87
CA LYS A 125 0.55 12.03 -24.09
C LYS A 125 -0.15 10.82 -23.53
N LEU A 126 0.52 9.66 -23.50
CA LEU A 126 -0.01 8.42 -22.95
C LEU A 126 0.60 8.17 -21.57
N TYR A 127 -0.27 7.93 -20.61
CA TYR A 127 0.09 7.52 -19.23
C TYR A 127 -0.22 6.03 -19.06
N GLU A 128 0.71 5.35 -18.42
CA GLU A 128 0.57 3.96 -18.01
C GLU A 128 0.67 3.90 -16.48
N VAL A 129 -0.40 3.47 -15.81
CA VAL A 129 -0.45 3.32 -14.35
C VAL A 129 -0.43 1.86 -14.00
N ILE A 130 0.69 1.39 -13.45
CA ILE A 130 0.92 -0.01 -13.09
C ILE A 130 0.51 -0.23 -11.65
N ASN A 131 -0.45 -1.13 -11.41
CA ASN A 131 -0.85 -1.55 -10.07
C ASN A 131 0.02 -2.72 -9.59
N SER A 132 1.00 -2.45 -8.76
CA SER A 132 1.84 -3.43 -8.07
C SER A 132 1.43 -3.65 -6.61
N GLY A 133 0.25 -3.16 -6.20
CA GLY A 133 -0.33 -3.45 -4.89
C GLY A 133 -0.48 -4.94 -4.69
N THR A 134 -0.13 -5.43 -3.51
CA THR A 134 -0.10 -6.86 -3.21
C THR A 134 -0.54 -7.10 -1.77
N GLY A 135 -1.38 -8.08 -1.55
CA GLY A 135 -1.85 -8.43 -0.21
C GLY A 135 -0.70 -8.66 0.77
N TYR A 136 -0.91 -8.31 2.03
CA TYR A 136 0.06 -8.43 3.14
C TYR A 136 1.27 -7.49 3.08
N TYR A 137 1.43 -6.64 2.08
CA TYR A 137 2.53 -5.69 1.98
C TYR A 137 2.54 -4.66 3.13
N PHE A 138 3.72 -4.13 3.41
CA PHE A 138 4.02 -3.02 4.31
C PHE A 138 5.31 -2.32 3.82
N SER A 139 5.82 -1.31 4.54
CA SER A 139 6.90 -0.42 4.08
C SER A 139 8.10 -1.13 3.48
N ARG A 140 8.56 -2.24 4.08
CA ARG A 140 9.68 -3.03 3.56
C ARG A 140 9.39 -3.65 2.18
N ASN A 141 8.15 -4.09 1.93
CA ASN A 141 7.77 -4.57 0.61
C ASN A 141 7.72 -3.43 -0.41
N TYR A 142 7.25 -2.23 -0.02
CA TYR A 142 7.22 -1.07 -0.93
C TYR A 142 8.63 -0.67 -1.37
N LEU A 143 9.62 -0.74 -0.46
CA LEU A 143 11.04 -0.58 -0.82
C LEU A 143 11.47 -1.64 -1.84
N GLY A 144 11.18 -2.91 -1.58
CA GLY A 144 11.51 -4.00 -2.49
C GLY A 144 10.83 -3.86 -3.87
N VAL A 145 9.61 -3.30 -3.94
CA VAL A 145 8.91 -3.06 -5.21
C VAL A 145 9.67 -2.07 -6.08
N ILE A 146 10.09 -0.92 -5.55
CA ILE A 146 10.83 0.04 -6.36
C ILE A 146 12.19 -0.50 -6.79
N GLU A 147 12.91 -1.20 -5.91
CA GLU A 147 14.18 -1.85 -6.25
C GLU A 147 14.01 -2.86 -7.39
N LYS A 148 13.01 -3.75 -7.26
CA LYS A 148 12.72 -4.80 -8.22
C LYS A 148 12.34 -4.28 -9.60
N TYR A 149 11.51 -3.24 -9.65
CA TYR A 149 10.90 -2.77 -10.89
C TYR A 149 11.53 -1.50 -11.46
N LEU A 150 12.72 -1.09 -11.00
CA LEU A 150 13.48 0.01 -11.62
C LEU A 150 13.71 -0.17 -13.11
N TYR A 151 13.87 -1.41 -13.58
CA TYR A 151 14.06 -1.72 -15.01
C TYR A 151 12.87 -1.33 -15.89
N LEU A 152 11.69 -1.12 -15.31
CA LEU A 152 10.52 -0.58 -16.01
C LEU A 152 10.61 0.94 -16.22
N ALA A 153 11.64 1.57 -15.67
CA ALA A 153 11.89 3.01 -15.75
C ALA A 153 10.67 3.87 -15.37
N PRO A 154 10.08 3.72 -14.18
CA PRO A 154 8.95 4.55 -13.75
C PRO A 154 9.37 6.03 -13.67
N ASP A 155 8.45 6.92 -14.03
CA ASP A 155 8.63 8.38 -13.91
C ASP A 155 8.09 8.88 -12.56
N VAL A 156 7.09 8.17 -12.04
CA VAL A 156 6.45 8.46 -10.74
C VAL A 156 6.32 7.16 -9.96
N TYR A 157 6.62 7.20 -8.68
CA TYR A 157 6.35 6.11 -7.75
C TYR A 157 5.36 6.59 -6.69
N ILE A 158 4.23 5.90 -6.58
CA ILE A 158 3.18 6.20 -5.62
C ILE A 158 3.11 5.07 -4.60
N VAL A 159 3.31 5.40 -3.32
CA VAL A 159 3.17 4.48 -2.20
C VAL A 159 1.88 4.81 -1.47
N ILE A 160 0.96 3.85 -1.37
CA ILE A 160 -0.29 3.99 -0.61
C ILE A 160 -0.19 3.12 0.63
N LEU A 161 0.03 3.78 1.77
CA LEU A 161 0.28 3.16 3.06
C LEU A 161 -1.01 3.11 3.87
N TYR A 162 -1.47 1.91 4.21
CA TYR A 162 -2.69 1.72 4.99
C TYR A 162 -2.43 1.75 6.50
N GLY A 163 -3.03 2.71 7.19
CA GLY A 163 -2.82 2.96 8.62
C GLY A 163 -3.37 1.89 9.56
N GLY A 164 -4.24 0.98 9.09
CA GLY A 164 -4.92 0.03 9.97
C GLY A 164 -4.09 -1.19 10.38
N ASN A 165 -2.94 -1.46 9.73
CA ASN A 165 -2.11 -2.63 10.04
C ASN A 165 -0.60 -2.45 9.76
N GLU A 166 -0.22 -1.39 9.09
CA GLU A 166 1.16 -1.09 8.67
C GLU A 166 2.17 -1.23 9.81
N PHE A 167 1.91 -0.50 10.89
CA PHE A 167 2.86 -0.39 11.99
C PHE A 167 2.95 -1.68 12.82
N LEU A 168 1.88 -2.45 12.91
CA LEU A 168 1.90 -3.77 13.55
C LEU A 168 2.69 -4.80 12.74
N LYS A 169 2.60 -4.75 11.40
CA LYS A 169 3.41 -5.60 10.51
C LYS A 169 4.88 -5.22 10.62
N THR A 170 5.19 -3.92 10.58
CA THR A 170 6.55 -3.41 10.79
C THR A 170 7.10 -3.83 12.16
N CYS A 171 6.31 -3.73 13.22
CA CYS A 171 6.70 -4.22 14.54
C CYS A 171 7.00 -5.73 14.54
N SER A 172 6.25 -6.52 13.79
CA SER A 172 6.51 -7.96 13.64
C SER A 172 7.85 -8.22 12.93
N LEU A 173 8.18 -7.43 11.92
CA LEU A 173 9.44 -7.52 11.19
C LEU A 173 10.65 -7.27 12.12
N ILE A 174 10.63 -6.18 12.86
CA ILE A 174 11.75 -5.81 13.76
C ILE A 174 11.80 -6.63 15.04
N GLY A 175 10.85 -7.56 15.24
CA GLY A 175 10.81 -8.45 16.40
C GLY A 175 10.36 -7.77 17.70
N CYS A 176 9.75 -6.59 17.62
CA CYS A 176 9.19 -5.93 18.82
C CYS A 176 7.82 -6.51 19.21
N ARG A 177 7.18 -7.27 18.33
CA ARG A 177 5.92 -7.92 18.65
C ARG A 177 6.12 -9.02 19.68
N ARG A 178 5.66 -8.76 20.89
CA ARG A 178 5.63 -9.77 21.95
C ARG A 178 4.48 -10.72 21.72
N SER A 179 4.79 -11.94 21.26
CA SER A 179 3.81 -12.98 20.92
C SER A 179 3.25 -13.77 22.12
N ASP A 180 3.68 -13.45 23.34
CA ASP A 180 3.65 -14.41 24.44
C ASP A 180 2.42 -14.30 25.34
N ASN A 181 1.39 -13.58 24.93
CA ASN A 181 0.13 -13.53 25.67
C ASN A 181 -0.97 -14.36 24.98
N PRO A 182 -1.20 -15.63 25.40
CA PRO A 182 -2.27 -16.44 24.83
C PRO A 182 -3.65 -15.80 24.90
N GLY A 183 -3.91 -15.01 25.96
CA GLY A 183 -5.17 -14.27 26.12
C GLY A 183 -5.36 -13.17 25.08
N TYR A 184 -4.28 -12.60 24.56
CA TYR A 184 -4.34 -11.63 23.47
C TYR A 184 -4.96 -12.23 22.19
N TYR A 185 -4.46 -13.38 21.75
CA TYR A 185 -4.97 -14.04 20.55
C TYR A 185 -6.39 -14.56 20.72
N ALA A 186 -6.74 -15.10 21.90
CA ALA A 186 -8.08 -15.57 22.20
C ALA A 186 -9.12 -14.46 22.04
N LYS A 187 -8.86 -13.27 22.60
CA LYS A 187 -9.73 -12.11 22.46
C LYS A 187 -9.89 -11.66 21.01
N LEU A 188 -8.81 -11.62 20.24
CA LEU A 188 -8.87 -11.26 18.82
C LEU A 188 -9.64 -12.28 17.99
N GLN A 189 -9.52 -13.57 18.27
CA GLN A 189 -10.33 -14.62 17.63
C GLN A 189 -11.81 -14.44 17.97
N GLU A 190 -12.13 -14.10 19.21
CA GLU A 190 -13.50 -13.80 19.60
C GLU A 190 -14.04 -12.56 18.85
N VAL A 191 -13.27 -11.47 18.72
CA VAL A 191 -13.66 -10.31 17.91
C VAL A 191 -13.96 -10.73 16.47
N ARG A 192 -13.11 -11.56 15.86
CA ARG A 192 -13.31 -12.05 14.49
C ARG A 192 -14.56 -12.88 14.33
N SER A 193 -15.01 -13.59 15.36
CA SER A 193 -16.19 -14.45 15.28
C SER A 193 -17.51 -13.69 15.07
N PHE A 194 -17.60 -12.46 15.58
CA PHE A 194 -18.79 -11.62 15.44
C PHE A 194 -18.58 -10.37 14.57
N ASN A 195 -17.34 -10.05 14.24
CA ASN A 195 -16.95 -8.98 13.32
C ASN A 195 -15.95 -9.51 12.28
N PRO A 196 -16.38 -10.47 11.44
CA PRO A 196 -15.50 -11.11 10.48
C PRO A 196 -15.12 -10.12 9.37
N GLY A 197 -13.89 -9.66 9.36
CA GLY A 197 -13.35 -8.83 8.28
C GLY A 197 -13.70 -7.35 8.32
N GLY A 198 -14.61 -6.90 9.20
CA GLY A 198 -14.95 -5.49 9.29
C GLY A 198 -13.80 -4.63 9.81
N VAL A 199 -13.74 -4.46 11.12
CA VAL A 199 -12.72 -3.60 11.76
C VAL A 199 -11.66 -4.38 12.55
N ALA A 200 -11.75 -5.71 12.56
CA ALA A 200 -10.89 -6.57 13.40
C ALA A 200 -9.39 -6.38 13.13
N GLN A 201 -8.99 -6.08 11.89
CA GLN A 201 -7.58 -5.84 11.54
C GLN A 201 -7.05 -4.57 12.21
N SER A 202 -7.79 -3.47 12.12
CA SER A 202 -7.43 -2.19 12.74
C SER A 202 -7.48 -2.27 14.25
N LEU A 203 -8.47 -2.98 14.82
CA LEU A 203 -8.56 -3.23 16.26
C LEU A 203 -7.39 -4.06 16.77
N ASN A 204 -6.85 -4.98 15.96
CA ASN A 204 -5.65 -5.72 16.32
C ASN A 204 -4.45 -4.79 16.54
N GLN A 205 -4.23 -3.83 15.64
CA GLN A 205 -3.16 -2.86 15.77
C GLN A 205 -3.38 -1.93 16.98
N ILE A 206 -4.60 -1.41 17.14
CA ILE A 206 -4.99 -0.56 18.27
C ILE A 206 -4.76 -1.29 19.58
N TYR A 207 -5.29 -2.52 19.71
CA TYR A 207 -5.17 -3.32 20.92
C TYR A 207 -3.72 -3.65 21.26
N TYR A 208 -2.89 -3.92 20.26
CA TYR A 208 -1.46 -4.15 20.47
C TYR A 208 -0.78 -2.91 21.03
N PHE A 209 -0.89 -1.77 20.37
CA PHE A 209 -0.17 -0.56 20.78
C PHE A 209 -0.72 0.08 22.06
N LYS A 210 -2.00 -0.14 22.38
CA LYS A 210 -2.52 0.19 23.70
C LYS A 210 -1.77 -0.56 24.82
N ASN A 211 -1.48 -1.84 24.61
CA ASN A 211 -0.84 -2.69 25.63
C ASN A 211 0.71 -2.65 25.58
N VAL A 212 1.29 -2.16 24.48
CA VAL A 212 2.75 -2.06 24.26
C VAL A 212 3.08 -0.71 23.61
N PRO A 213 2.77 0.41 24.29
CA PRO A 213 2.89 1.75 23.68
C PRO A 213 4.33 2.12 23.31
N GLU A 214 5.33 1.56 23.99
CA GLU A 214 6.75 1.76 23.69
C GLU A 214 7.14 1.25 22.29
N SER A 215 6.37 0.35 21.70
CA SER A 215 6.60 -0.17 20.35
C SER A 215 6.14 0.79 19.25
N MET A 216 5.34 1.81 19.55
CA MET A 216 4.82 2.76 18.54
C MET A 216 5.95 3.51 17.85
N GLU A 217 6.84 4.12 18.64
CA GLU A 217 7.95 4.93 18.09
C GLU A 217 8.92 4.07 17.26
N ILE A 218 9.21 2.86 17.71
CA ILE A 218 10.09 1.94 17.01
C ILE A 218 9.47 1.51 15.68
N SER A 219 8.16 1.23 15.67
CA SER A 219 7.45 0.84 14.46
C SER A 219 7.36 1.97 13.44
N VAL A 220 7.07 3.20 13.89
CA VAL A 220 7.07 4.39 13.03
C VAL A 220 8.46 4.63 12.46
N LYS A 221 9.50 4.54 13.32
CA LYS A 221 10.88 4.71 12.87
C LYS A 221 11.26 3.72 11.77
N SER A 222 10.97 2.44 11.94
CA SER A 222 11.29 1.43 10.93
C SER A 222 10.55 1.69 9.61
N ALA A 223 9.27 2.07 9.65
CA ALA A 223 8.54 2.45 8.45
C ALA A 223 9.13 3.70 7.77
N THR A 224 9.57 4.69 8.54
CA THR A 224 10.21 5.89 8.00
C THR A 224 11.59 5.61 7.42
N ASP A 225 12.35 4.69 7.97
CA ASP A 225 13.65 4.27 7.43
C ASP A 225 13.49 3.63 6.03
N ASP A 226 12.48 2.75 5.84
CA ASP A 226 12.16 2.18 4.53
C ASP A 226 11.72 3.26 3.54
N ILE A 227 10.84 4.20 3.94
CA ILE A 227 10.39 5.30 3.07
C ILE A 227 11.54 6.24 2.72
N TYR A 228 12.49 6.46 3.63
CA TYR A 228 13.69 7.24 3.35
C TYR A 228 14.58 6.56 2.30
N ALA A 229 14.75 5.25 2.39
CA ALA A 229 15.47 4.47 1.36
C ALA A 229 14.76 4.56 -0.01
N ILE A 230 13.42 4.47 -0.04
CA ILE A 230 12.61 4.70 -1.25
C ILE A 230 12.88 6.10 -1.82
N LYS A 231 12.88 7.14 -0.97
CA LYS A 231 13.18 8.52 -1.39
C LYS A 231 14.55 8.60 -2.08
N GLN A 232 15.59 8.02 -1.46
CA GLN A 232 16.93 8.02 -2.02
C GLN A 232 16.99 7.33 -3.39
N ILE A 233 16.35 6.17 -3.55
CA ILE A 233 16.26 5.47 -4.83
C ILE A 233 15.55 6.33 -5.87
N CYS A 234 14.43 6.95 -5.50
CA CYS A 234 13.68 7.82 -6.40
C CYS A 234 14.49 9.05 -6.85
N GLU A 235 15.20 9.71 -5.93
CA GLU A 235 16.06 10.87 -6.24
C GLU A 235 17.19 10.48 -7.20
N LEU A 236 17.90 9.39 -6.92
CA LEU A 236 18.99 8.88 -7.76
C LEU A 236 18.54 8.52 -9.18
N ASN A 237 17.30 8.08 -9.35
CA ASN A 237 16.75 7.66 -10.63
C ASN A 237 15.80 8.70 -11.26
N HIS A 238 15.76 9.92 -10.71
CA HIS A 238 14.88 11.00 -11.17
C HIS A 238 13.39 10.62 -11.18
N ILE A 239 12.95 9.78 -10.24
CA ILE A 239 11.56 9.37 -10.06
C ILE A 239 10.87 10.31 -9.08
N THR A 240 9.65 10.76 -9.40
CA THR A 240 8.84 11.54 -8.46
C THR A 240 8.19 10.61 -7.44
N LEU A 241 8.53 10.76 -6.17
CA LEU A 241 7.88 10.03 -5.07
C LEU A 241 6.65 10.79 -4.57
N ILE A 242 5.53 10.06 -4.40
CA ILE A 242 4.29 10.53 -3.76
C ILE A 242 3.85 9.47 -2.75
N VAL A 243 3.56 9.86 -1.52
CA VAL A 243 3.06 8.96 -0.47
C VAL A 243 1.62 9.31 -0.12
N LEU A 244 0.73 8.33 -0.12
CA LEU A 244 -0.64 8.49 0.36
C LEU A 244 -0.80 7.75 1.69
N LEU A 245 -1.43 8.42 2.64
CA LEU A 245 -1.77 7.85 3.94
C LEU A 245 -3.25 7.49 3.93
N LEU A 246 -3.53 6.18 3.86
CA LEU A 246 -4.87 5.65 3.82
C LEU A 246 -5.35 5.31 5.24
N PRO A 247 -6.37 6.01 5.77
CA PRO A 247 -6.96 5.68 7.07
C PRO A 247 -7.69 4.35 7.02
N SER A 248 -7.93 3.75 8.17
CA SER A 248 -8.73 2.54 8.23
C SER A 248 -10.23 2.83 8.30
N LYS A 249 -11.02 1.78 8.09
CA LYS A 249 -12.49 1.88 8.11
C LYS A 249 -13.01 2.43 9.44
N ILE A 250 -12.34 2.14 10.56
CA ILE A 250 -12.73 2.64 11.88
C ILE A 250 -12.73 4.16 11.93
N GLU A 251 -11.72 4.82 11.39
CA GLU A 251 -11.58 6.28 11.44
C GLU A 251 -12.58 6.99 10.52
N ILE A 252 -13.03 6.31 9.46
CA ILE A 252 -13.87 6.88 8.41
C ILE A 252 -15.35 6.55 8.59
N GLU A 253 -15.68 5.28 8.84
CA GLU A 253 -17.06 4.75 8.80
C GLU A 253 -17.49 4.10 10.13
N TRP A 254 -17.01 4.63 11.22
CA TRP A 254 -17.28 4.15 12.57
C TRP A 254 -18.76 3.82 12.87
N SER A 255 -19.68 4.66 12.38
CA SER A 255 -21.10 4.57 12.73
C SER A 255 -21.87 3.44 12.04
N THR A 256 -21.24 2.71 11.11
CA THR A 256 -21.97 1.76 10.25
C THR A 256 -22.17 0.39 10.87
N ASP A 257 -21.40 0.04 11.91
CA ASP A 257 -21.52 -1.21 12.68
C ASP A 257 -21.25 -0.97 14.17
N GLU A 258 -22.02 -0.05 14.73
CA GLU A 258 -21.84 0.42 16.12
C GLU A 258 -21.95 -0.70 17.15
N LEU A 259 -22.87 -1.66 16.95
CA LEU A 259 -23.07 -2.76 17.89
C LEU A 259 -21.83 -3.67 17.98
N SER A 260 -21.32 -4.11 16.85
CA SER A 260 -20.14 -4.99 16.76
C SER A 260 -18.87 -4.27 17.26
N LEU A 261 -18.76 -2.97 17.00
CA LEU A 261 -17.65 -2.18 17.50
C LEU A 261 -17.73 -1.99 19.02
N ASN A 262 -18.86 -1.66 19.58
CA ASN A 262 -19.04 -1.52 21.04
C ASN A 262 -18.72 -2.84 21.76
N LYS A 263 -19.20 -3.98 21.24
CA LYS A 263 -18.85 -5.28 21.76
C LYS A 263 -17.34 -5.57 21.68
N SER A 264 -16.68 -5.15 20.58
CA SER A 264 -15.23 -5.29 20.43
C SER A 264 -14.48 -4.41 21.45
N LYS A 265 -14.94 -3.16 21.66
CA LYS A 265 -14.37 -2.25 22.67
C LYS A 265 -14.46 -2.86 24.06
N GLU A 266 -15.62 -3.38 24.43
CA GLU A 266 -15.83 -4.01 25.73
C GLU A 266 -14.88 -5.21 25.92
N LEU A 267 -14.83 -6.14 24.96
CA LEU A 267 -13.99 -7.33 25.00
C LEU A 267 -12.49 -7.01 25.08
N LEU A 268 -12.04 -6.04 24.29
CA LEU A 268 -10.65 -5.60 24.25
C LEU A 268 -10.35 -4.51 25.29
N GLN A 269 -11.33 -4.09 26.06
CA GLN A 269 -11.22 -3.01 27.05
C GLN A 269 -10.71 -1.69 26.45
N LEU A 270 -11.17 -1.34 25.23
CA LEU A 270 -10.77 -0.12 24.53
C LEU A 270 -11.68 1.05 24.91
N THR A 271 -11.08 2.21 25.07
CA THR A 271 -11.76 3.50 25.19
C THR A 271 -11.89 4.16 23.81
N ASP A 272 -12.68 5.23 23.70
CA ASP A 272 -12.74 6.02 22.46
C ASP A 272 -11.38 6.66 22.11
N ALA A 273 -10.62 7.06 23.12
CA ALA A 273 -9.27 7.58 22.93
C ALA A 273 -8.29 6.52 22.37
N ASP A 274 -8.46 5.24 22.71
CA ASP A 274 -7.62 4.18 22.17
C ASP A 274 -7.84 3.99 20.66
N LEU A 275 -9.03 4.28 20.17
CA LEU A 275 -9.36 4.12 18.76
C LEU A 275 -8.66 5.14 17.86
N GLU A 276 -8.15 6.23 18.43
CA GLU A 276 -7.35 7.22 17.74
C GLU A 276 -5.90 6.76 17.49
N ILE A 277 -5.46 5.62 18.02
CA ILE A 277 -4.08 5.14 17.93
C ILE A 277 -3.60 5.02 16.47
N ASN A 278 -4.41 4.47 15.58
CA ASN A 278 -4.01 4.35 14.17
C ASN A 278 -3.83 5.73 13.53
N LEU A 279 -4.73 6.67 13.81
CA LEU A 279 -4.63 8.04 13.31
C LEU A 279 -3.42 8.78 13.90
N GLN A 280 -3.11 8.55 15.18
CA GLN A 280 -1.91 9.09 15.80
C GLN A 280 -0.62 8.58 15.12
N LEU A 281 -0.56 7.29 14.77
CA LEU A 281 0.56 6.70 14.04
C LEU A 281 0.70 7.31 12.64
N LEU A 282 -0.40 7.45 11.89
CA LEU A 282 -0.41 8.11 10.59
C LEU A 282 0.02 9.58 10.69
N ASN A 283 -0.41 10.31 11.71
CA ASN A 283 -0.05 11.71 11.91
C ASN A 283 1.45 11.87 12.26
N LYS A 284 2.03 10.94 13.02
CA LYS A 284 3.48 10.90 13.25
C LYS A 284 4.24 10.71 11.92
N LEU A 285 3.78 9.79 11.09
CA LEU A 285 4.35 9.57 9.76
C LEU A 285 4.17 10.80 8.86
N ALA A 286 2.99 11.41 8.84
CA ALA A 286 2.71 12.63 8.07
C ALA A 286 3.64 13.78 8.46
N SER A 287 3.84 13.99 9.78
CA SER A 287 4.76 15.01 10.29
C SER A 287 6.20 14.75 9.84
N TRP A 288 6.63 13.48 9.86
CA TRP A 288 7.94 13.10 9.38
C TRP A 288 8.09 13.31 7.86
N LEU A 289 7.10 12.90 7.04
CA LEU A 289 7.08 13.12 5.59
C LEU A 289 7.22 14.61 5.24
N ASN A 290 6.50 15.47 5.97
CA ASN A 290 6.59 16.91 5.82
C ASN A 290 8.01 17.43 6.12
N ASN A 291 8.62 16.99 7.20
CA ASN A 291 9.98 17.36 7.59
C ASN A 291 11.03 16.90 6.56
N GLN A 292 10.79 15.76 5.91
CA GLN A 292 11.65 15.24 4.84
C GLN A 292 11.34 15.83 3.46
N GLN A 293 10.39 16.76 3.36
CA GLN A 293 9.94 17.37 2.10
C GLN A 293 9.48 16.32 1.06
N ILE A 294 8.93 15.19 1.52
CA ILE A 294 8.32 14.19 0.67
C ILE A 294 6.88 14.61 0.36
N SER A 295 6.51 14.60 -0.91
CA SER A 295 5.11 14.88 -1.30
C SER A 295 4.20 13.82 -0.74
N TYR A 296 3.22 14.19 0.08
CA TYR A 296 2.26 13.26 0.63
C TYR A 296 0.83 13.80 0.64
N LEU A 297 -0.12 12.92 0.79
CA LEU A 297 -1.54 13.22 0.88
C LEU A 297 -2.15 12.39 2.03
N ASN A 298 -2.75 13.06 3.00
CA ASN A 298 -3.53 12.40 4.03
C ASN A 298 -4.96 12.21 3.52
N LEU A 299 -5.32 10.97 3.18
CA LEU A 299 -6.64 10.65 2.62
C LEU A 299 -7.77 10.78 3.64
N PHE A 300 -7.47 10.85 4.95
CA PHE A 300 -8.48 11.08 5.98
C PHE A 300 -9.33 12.33 5.68
N ASP A 301 -8.68 13.43 5.30
CA ASP A 301 -9.34 14.72 5.05
C ASP A 301 -10.28 14.67 3.82
N TYR A 302 -10.03 13.74 2.90
CA TYR A 302 -10.82 13.58 1.66
C TYR A 302 -11.86 12.46 1.75
N MET A 303 -11.70 11.54 2.67
CA MET A 303 -12.59 10.40 2.87
C MET A 303 -13.64 10.64 3.96
N LYS A 304 -13.27 11.37 5.02
CA LYS A 304 -14.18 11.67 6.14
C LYS A 304 -15.39 12.45 5.67
N GLY A 305 -16.58 12.04 6.09
CA GLY A 305 -17.83 12.74 5.78
C GLY A 305 -18.36 12.57 4.35
N LYS A 306 -17.86 11.59 3.58
CA LYS A 306 -18.45 11.24 2.29
C LYS A 306 -19.85 10.65 2.46
N ASP A 307 -20.75 10.95 1.53
CA ASP A 307 -22.16 10.49 1.57
C ASP A 307 -22.31 8.99 1.28
N HIS A 308 -21.31 8.39 0.65
CA HIS A 308 -21.30 6.97 0.30
C HIS A 308 -20.20 6.22 1.06
N LYS A 309 -20.48 4.95 1.36
CA LYS A 309 -19.49 4.06 1.98
C LYS A 309 -18.28 3.85 1.06
N LEU A 310 -17.10 3.90 1.66
CA LEU A 310 -15.82 3.77 0.99
C LEU A 310 -15.22 2.36 1.12
N PHE A 311 -15.74 1.60 2.07
CA PHE A 311 -15.32 0.22 2.37
C PHE A 311 -16.51 -0.73 2.20
N TRP A 312 -16.22 -2.01 1.94
CA TRP A 312 -17.25 -3.06 1.96
C TRP A 312 -17.89 -3.16 3.35
N ASN A 313 -19.18 -3.50 3.44
CA ASN A 313 -19.84 -3.55 4.73
C ASN A 313 -19.28 -4.66 5.64
N LYS A 314 -19.05 -5.85 5.07
CA LYS A 314 -18.59 -7.04 5.78
C LYS A 314 -17.10 -7.29 5.65
N ASP A 315 -16.37 -6.34 5.10
CA ASP A 315 -14.94 -6.41 4.88
C ASP A 315 -14.28 -5.06 5.13
N HIS A 316 -13.00 -5.06 5.50
CA HIS A 316 -12.26 -3.84 5.79
C HIS A 316 -11.63 -3.20 4.54
N HIS A 317 -11.69 -3.88 3.40
CA HIS A 317 -11.11 -3.34 2.17
C HIS A 317 -11.99 -2.26 1.54
N LEU A 318 -11.32 -1.37 0.80
CA LEU A 318 -12.00 -0.37 -0.03
C LEU A 318 -12.93 -1.05 -1.03
N ASN A 319 -14.10 -0.47 -1.23
CA ASN A 319 -15.00 -0.81 -2.33
C ASN A 319 -14.65 -0.02 -3.61
N ASP A 320 -15.42 -0.18 -4.66
CA ASP A 320 -15.24 0.54 -5.94
C ASP A 320 -15.30 2.06 -5.78
N TYR A 321 -16.20 2.56 -4.92
CA TYR A 321 -16.29 4.00 -4.64
C TYR A 321 -15.06 4.52 -3.86
N GLY A 322 -14.53 3.75 -2.91
CA GLY A 322 -13.29 4.07 -2.19
C GLY A 322 -12.10 4.19 -3.13
N HIS A 323 -11.96 3.26 -4.07
CA HIS A 323 -10.93 3.35 -5.12
C HIS A 323 -11.11 4.57 -6.03
N LYS A 324 -12.35 4.89 -6.39
CA LYS A 324 -12.67 6.10 -7.18
C LYS A 324 -12.25 7.36 -6.44
N VAL A 325 -12.56 7.49 -5.15
CA VAL A 325 -12.17 8.65 -4.33
C VAL A 325 -10.65 8.82 -4.29
N ILE A 326 -9.88 7.73 -4.14
CA ILE A 326 -8.42 7.79 -4.19
C ILE A 326 -7.94 8.33 -5.55
N ALA A 327 -8.45 7.80 -6.65
CA ALA A 327 -8.05 8.21 -7.99
C ALA A 327 -8.37 9.68 -8.28
N GLU A 328 -9.58 10.13 -7.96
CA GLU A 328 -10.02 11.51 -8.13
C GLU A 328 -9.18 12.48 -7.28
N THR A 329 -8.89 12.11 -6.03
CA THR A 329 -8.07 12.93 -5.14
C THR A 329 -6.62 13.03 -5.61
N LEU A 330 -6.02 11.90 -6.03
CA LEU A 330 -4.69 11.87 -6.66
C LEU A 330 -4.64 12.76 -7.90
N PHE A 331 -5.61 12.61 -8.79
CA PHE A 331 -5.68 13.41 -10.01
C PHE A 331 -5.82 14.90 -9.69
N ALA A 332 -6.78 15.28 -8.85
CA ALA A 332 -7.00 16.68 -8.49
C ALA A 332 -5.77 17.35 -7.88
N THR A 333 -5.03 16.59 -7.03
CA THR A 333 -3.90 17.16 -6.28
C THR A 333 -2.59 17.12 -7.06
N TYR A 334 -2.34 16.08 -7.85
CA TYR A 334 -1.01 15.83 -8.42
C TYR A 334 -0.94 15.79 -9.95
N LYS A 335 -2.05 15.97 -10.68
CA LYS A 335 -2.02 15.94 -12.16
C LYS A 335 -0.96 16.86 -12.76
N ASP A 336 -0.86 18.10 -12.28
CA ASP A 336 0.10 19.08 -12.83
C ASP A 336 1.55 18.67 -12.57
N LYS A 337 1.84 18.11 -11.38
CA LYS A 337 3.17 17.55 -11.05
C LYS A 337 3.51 16.34 -11.92
N ILE A 338 2.52 15.51 -12.21
CA ILE A 338 2.66 14.33 -13.10
C ILE A 338 2.85 14.80 -14.55
N PHE A 339 2.11 15.84 -15.00
CA PHE A 339 2.23 16.38 -16.35
C PHE A 339 3.57 17.05 -16.59
N GLN A 340 4.10 17.83 -15.64
CA GLN A 340 5.43 18.46 -15.71
C GLN A 340 6.55 17.43 -15.93
N ARG A 341 6.43 16.24 -15.35
CA ARG A 341 7.40 15.15 -15.60
C ARG A 341 7.40 14.71 -17.07
N GLY A 342 6.24 14.66 -17.70
CA GLY A 342 6.11 14.38 -19.12
C GLY A 342 6.77 15.45 -20.01
N GLU A 343 6.74 16.73 -19.60
CA GLU A 343 7.32 17.85 -20.36
C GLU A 343 8.84 17.91 -20.26
N ALA A 344 9.38 17.75 -19.06
CA ALA A 344 10.81 17.76 -18.82
C ALA A 344 11.56 16.66 -19.63
N ARG A 345 10.89 15.58 -19.94
CA ARG A 345 11.47 14.45 -20.68
C ARG A 345 11.48 14.67 -22.20
N VAL A 346 10.45 15.29 -22.75
CA VAL A 346 10.39 15.65 -24.17
C VAL A 346 11.48 16.68 -24.49
N ALA A 347 11.74 17.62 -23.58
CA ALA A 347 12.81 18.61 -23.72
C ALA A 347 14.22 17.98 -23.70
N ASN A 348 14.44 16.91 -22.91
CA ASN A 348 15.73 16.23 -22.82
C ASN A 348 15.95 15.15 -23.87
N GLY A 349 14.87 14.56 -24.43
CA GLY A 349 14.95 13.50 -25.45
C GLY A 349 15.17 14.02 -26.88
N ASN A 350 15.06 15.32 -27.11
CA ASN A 350 15.38 15.94 -28.40
C ASN A 350 16.86 16.33 -28.53
N ASN A 351 17.69 16.00 -27.54
CA ASN A 351 19.14 16.28 -27.52
C ASN A 351 20.02 15.02 -27.53
N GLU A 352 19.46 13.85 -27.81
CA GLU A 352 20.20 12.60 -28.10
C GLU A 352 19.88 12.14 -29.58
#